data_e2bfd9d396a05768c9f595f29f13696b
#
_entry.id   e2bfd9d396a05768c9f595f29f13696b
#
_cell.length_a   1.000
_cell.length_b   1.000
_cell.length_c   1.000
_cell.angle_alpha   90.00
_cell.angle_beta   90.00
_cell.angle_gamma   90.00
#
_symmetry.space_group_name_H-M   'P 1'
#
loop_
_entity.id
_entity.type
_entity.pdbx_description
1 polymer ?
#
loop_
_entity_poly.entity_id
_entity_poly.type
_entity_poly.pdbx_seq_one_letter_code
_entity_poly.pdbx_strand_id
1 'polypeptide(L)'
;GVGKHGTFNVEVAVKDGAIERINVLDARETQGMGDVAMEEISKLIVDNQTLNVDGVSGATLSSGAFINAVGDALTQAGADVSEWKTRAHAGMSDAEDIPTEADVVVVGGGGAGFAAAITAANAGKKVVLLEKLGILGGDTSLSGGEMAVPGNWIQLKQGVKDSPETLAEDMLKGGDNVGDPELVKVIAEGTLDSSQWLTFEGGVSWEHDLLFFGGHSVMRSIIPQGHTGSEMIVKLTKRAGEIENLTIVKNMRATELVKDASGAVAGVKAESQLSGDAHEFKAKAVVLACGGFGSNVDMRVKYNADMDDKILSTDSVGAQGDGLTMASAIGAELIDMQYIQTYPTCDPETGALLYVDDMRLESRAIMVNKEGDRFVEELDRRDVLSNAIKSQTGGMGYMLWNQAAADETGLLKQHADEYDNLEKRGIIVKADTLEEAAAHFEIDADELKKTVERWNQFAKDGKDTDFNYRADLFTIDAGPYYLNSYKPAVHYTMGGLHITTNAEVLDESGAAIPGLYAAGEVAGHKMGTNRLGSCSMADIYTFGRIAGDQAANFVG
;
A
#
# COMPACT_ATOMS: atom_id res chain seq x y z
N GLY A 1 23.43 -9.93 -2.00
CA GLY A 1 22.52 -9.06 -2.76
C GLY A 1 22.16 -7.80 -2.02
N VAL A 2 21.57 -6.84 -2.72
CA VAL A 2 21.03 -5.60 -2.14
C VAL A 2 19.58 -5.49 -2.62
N GLY A 3 18.65 -5.81 -1.75
CA GLY A 3 17.21 -5.76 -2.00
C GLY A 3 16.58 -4.42 -1.62
N LYS A 4 15.25 -4.39 -1.52
CA LYS A 4 14.48 -3.19 -1.17
C LYS A 4 14.81 -2.69 0.25
N HIS A 5 14.97 -3.60 1.19
CA HIS A 5 15.17 -3.29 2.62
C HIS A 5 16.59 -3.59 3.11
N GLY A 6 17.58 -3.61 2.23
CA GLY A 6 18.98 -3.73 2.60
C GLY A 6 19.70 -4.91 1.96
N THR A 7 20.83 -5.28 2.57
CA THR A 7 21.68 -6.38 2.09
C THR A 7 21.20 -7.73 2.61
N PHE A 8 21.36 -8.76 1.78
CA PHE A 8 21.13 -10.15 2.18
C PHE A 8 22.21 -11.07 1.61
N ASN A 9 22.36 -12.24 2.20
CA ASN A 9 23.30 -13.27 1.77
C ASN A 9 22.56 -14.48 1.22
N VAL A 10 23.18 -15.12 0.21
CA VAL A 10 22.72 -16.41 -0.31
C VAL A 10 23.83 -17.44 -0.18
N GLU A 11 23.46 -18.67 0.12
CA GLU A 11 24.33 -19.84 0.05
C GLU A 11 23.94 -20.67 -1.17
N VAL A 12 24.88 -20.91 -2.10
CA VAL A 12 24.66 -21.71 -3.28
C VAL A 12 25.47 -23.01 -3.17
N ALA A 13 24.78 -24.13 -3.07
CA ALA A 13 25.40 -25.46 -3.09
C ALA A 13 25.60 -25.93 -4.52
N VAL A 14 26.85 -26.15 -4.93
CA VAL A 14 27.23 -26.62 -6.28
C VAL A 14 27.89 -27.99 -6.17
N LYS A 15 27.45 -28.93 -6.99
CA LYS A 15 28.04 -30.28 -7.13
C LYS A 15 28.11 -30.69 -8.58
N ASP A 16 29.24 -31.22 -8.99
CA ASP A 16 29.48 -31.70 -10.37
C ASP A 16 29.16 -30.65 -11.45
N GLY A 17 29.33 -29.35 -11.13
CA GLY A 17 29.06 -28.24 -12.04
C GLY A 17 27.59 -27.81 -12.13
N ALA A 18 26.71 -28.38 -11.30
CA ALA A 18 25.29 -28.02 -11.21
C ALA A 18 24.96 -27.40 -9.85
N ILE A 19 23.98 -26.48 -9.82
CA ILE A 19 23.41 -25.94 -8.59
C ILE A 19 22.42 -26.97 -8.04
N GLU A 20 22.68 -27.47 -6.82
CA GLU A 20 21.77 -28.38 -6.12
C GLU A 20 20.72 -27.62 -5.27
N ARG A 21 21.12 -26.49 -4.70
CA ARG A 21 20.28 -25.73 -3.77
C ARG A 21 20.76 -24.29 -3.65
N ILE A 22 19.81 -23.39 -3.44
CA ILE A 22 20.04 -22.01 -3.06
C ILE A 22 19.29 -21.73 -1.75
N ASN A 23 19.99 -21.25 -0.73
CA ASN A 23 19.39 -20.81 0.54
C ASN A 23 19.56 -19.30 0.66
N VAL A 24 18.51 -18.62 1.03
CA VAL A 24 18.56 -17.22 1.49
C VAL A 24 18.80 -17.24 3.00
N LEU A 25 19.83 -16.53 3.48
CA LEU A 25 20.26 -16.65 4.87
C LEU A 25 19.66 -15.58 5.79
N ASP A 26 19.52 -14.35 5.30
CA ASP A 26 19.21 -13.18 6.15
C ASP A 26 18.50 -12.06 5.37
N ALA A 27 17.67 -12.39 4.38
CA ALA A 27 16.89 -11.39 3.67
C ALA A 27 15.78 -10.82 4.55
N ARG A 28 15.65 -9.49 4.53
CA ARG A 28 14.60 -8.72 5.21
C ARG A 28 13.70 -8.04 4.18
N GLU A 29 13.32 -8.79 3.16
CA GLU A 29 12.43 -8.32 2.12
C GLU A 29 10.98 -8.22 2.62
N THR A 30 10.15 -7.45 1.92
CA THR A 30 8.72 -7.38 2.23
C THR A 30 8.12 -8.77 2.19
N GLN A 31 7.58 -9.23 3.31
CA GLN A 31 6.97 -10.55 3.45
C GLN A 31 5.81 -10.72 2.46
N GLY A 32 5.70 -11.88 1.81
CA GLY A 32 4.69 -12.16 0.78
C GLY A 32 4.97 -11.52 -0.59
N MET A 33 6.08 -10.77 -0.71
CA MET A 33 6.50 -10.13 -1.96
C MET A 33 7.93 -10.56 -2.35
N GLY A 34 8.93 -10.03 -1.66
CA GLY A 34 10.33 -10.30 -1.97
C GLY A 34 10.76 -11.72 -1.63
N ASP A 35 10.29 -12.27 -0.53
CA ASP A 35 10.51 -13.66 -0.13
C ASP A 35 9.89 -14.64 -1.14
N VAL A 36 8.65 -14.40 -1.59
CA VAL A 36 7.98 -15.19 -2.63
C VAL A 36 8.75 -15.13 -3.95
N ALA A 37 9.21 -13.93 -4.35
CA ALA A 37 10.00 -13.77 -5.56
C ALA A 37 11.32 -14.55 -5.51
N MET A 38 12.03 -14.50 -4.36
CA MET A 38 13.28 -15.24 -4.17
C MET A 38 13.06 -16.75 -4.23
N GLU A 39 11.97 -17.26 -3.65
CA GLU A 39 11.61 -18.68 -3.69
C GLU A 39 11.31 -19.15 -5.11
N GLU A 40 10.44 -18.44 -5.87
CA GLU A 40 10.08 -18.77 -7.23
C GLU A 40 11.31 -18.74 -8.17
N ILE A 41 12.14 -17.70 -8.07
CA ILE A 41 13.37 -17.58 -8.89
C ILE A 41 14.41 -18.64 -8.49
N SER A 42 14.56 -18.94 -7.20
CA SER A 42 15.44 -20.02 -6.75
C SER A 42 15.10 -21.34 -7.42
N LYS A 43 13.81 -21.67 -7.44
CA LYS A 43 13.30 -22.87 -8.12
C LYS A 43 13.62 -22.86 -9.61
N LEU A 44 13.33 -21.74 -10.31
CA LEU A 44 13.64 -21.62 -11.75
C LEU A 44 15.13 -21.84 -12.05
N ILE A 45 16.02 -21.23 -11.25
CA ILE A 45 17.47 -21.35 -11.43
C ILE A 45 17.93 -22.79 -11.21
N VAL A 46 17.46 -23.43 -10.14
CA VAL A 46 17.86 -24.82 -9.80
C VAL A 46 17.34 -25.81 -10.83
N ASP A 47 16.06 -25.71 -11.22
CA ASP A 47 15.43 -26.65 -12.17
C ASP A 47 16.02 -26.52 -13.58
N ASN A 48 16.40 -25.32 -14.00
CA ASN A 48 16.86 -25.05 -15.37
C ASN A 48 18.36 -24.79 -15.49
N GLN A 49 19.08 -24.72 -14.39
CA GLN A 49 20.54 -24.52 -14.36
C GLN A 49 20.98 -23.28 -15.17
N THR A 50 20.28 -22.14 -15.00
CA THR A 50 20.52 -20.88 -15.72
C THR A 50 20.28 -19.67 -14.82
N LEU A 51 20.99 -18.57 -15.07
CA LEU A 51 20.68 -17.25 -14.50
C LEU A 51 19.89 -16.36 -15.47
N ASN A 52 19.60 -16.86 -16.65
CA ASN A 52 18.74 -16.18 -17.63
C ASN A 52 17.27 -16.54 -17.33
N VAL A 53 16.75 -15.96 -16.25
CA VAL A 53 15.40 -16.22 -15.74
C VAL A 53 14.60 -14.91 -15.66
N ASP A 54 13.27 -15.04 -15.71
CA ASP A 54 12.38 -13.91 -15.49
C ASP A 54 12.36 -13.46 -14.03
N GLY A 55 12.16 -12.17 -13.82
CA GLY A 55 11.82 -11.62 -12.50
C GLY A 55 10.33 -11.76 -12.23
N VAL A 56 9.96 -11.81 -10.95
CA VAL A 56 8.57 -11.84 -10.51
C VAL A 56 7.94 -10.45 -10.63
N SER A 57 6.85 -10.35 -11.38
CA SER A 57 6.12 -9.10 -11.58
C SER A 57 5.59 -8.57 -10.23
N GLY A 58 5.88 -7.31 -9.93
CA GLY A 58 5.56 -6.66 -8.65
C GLY A 58 6.68 -6.76 -7.60
N ALA A 59 7.70 -7.62 -7.80
CA ALA A 59 8.87 -7.75 -6.92
C ALA A 59 10.21 -7.63 -7.71
N THR A 60 10.27 -6.73 -8.67
CA THR A 60 11.38 -6.59 -9.63
C THR A 60 12.72 -6.31 -8.97
N LEU A 61 12.76 -5.45 -7.93
CA LEU A 61 14.00 -5.12 -7.21
C LEU A 61 14.56 -6.34 -6.49
N SER A 62 13.72 -7.03 -5.72
CA SER A 62 14.11 -8.27 -5.01
C SER A 62 14.54 -9.37 -5.98
N SER A 63 13.84 -9.51 -7.11
CA SER A 63 14.18 -10.45 -8.18
C SER A 63 15.58 -10.20 -8.74
N GLY A 64 15.86 -8.97 -9.15
CA GLY A 64 17.16 -8.59 -9.72
C GLY A 64 18.30 -8.73 -8.70
N ALA A 65 18.06 -8.31 -7.45
CA ALA A 65 19.02 -8.46 -6.35
C ALA A 65 19.36 -9.92 -6.08
N PHE A 66 18.36 -10.80 -6.08
CA PHE A 66 18.54 -12.23 -5.83
C PHE A 66 19.33 -12.91 -6.95
N ILE A 67 18.98 -12.69 -8.23
CA ILE A 67 19.70 -13.24 -9.37
C ILE A 67 21.18 -12.81 -9.36
N ASN A 68 21.44 -11.54 -9.02
CA ASN A 68 22.82 -11.04 -8.91
C ASN A 68 23.56 -11.68 -7.73
N ALA A 69 22.93 -11.85 -6.57
CA ALA A 69 23.53 -12.51 -5.42
C ALA A 69 23.92 -13.96 -5.73
N VAL A 70 23.08 -14.70 -6.43
CA VAL A 70 23.39 -16.07 -6.89
C VAL A 70 24.57 -16.05 -7.86
N GLY A 71 24.61 -15.08 -8.79
CA GLY A 71 25.74 -14.89 -9.70
C GLY A 71 27.06 -14.62 -8.96
N ASP A 72 27.04 -13.77 -7.94
CA ASP A 72 28.20 -13.49 -7.10
C ASP A 72 28.70 -14.75 -6.36
N ALA A 73 27.78 -15.55 -5.81
CA ALA A 73 28.10 -16.81 -5.15
C ALA A 73 28.72 -17.83 -6.14
N LEU A 74 28.19 -17.93 -7.36
CA LEU A 74 28.78 -18.77 -8.42
C LEU A 74 30.17 -18.30 -8.83
N THR A 75 30.41 -16.98 -8.90
CA THR A 75 31.74 -16.41 -9.16
C THR A 75 32.73 -16.82 -8.08
N GLN A 76 32.33 -16.77 -6.80
CA GLN A 76 33.14 -17.22 -5.67
C GLN A 76 33.45 -18.71 -5.73
N ALA A 77 32.54 -19.52 -6.28
CA ALA A 77 32.74 -20.95 -6.53
C ALA A 77 33.62 -21.24 -7.77
N GLY A 78 34.07 -20.22 -8.51
CA GLY A 78 34.93 -20.33 -9.67
C GLY A 78 34.19 -20.56 -10.99
N ALA A 79 32.89 -20.34 -11.06
CA ALA A 79 32.09 -20.45 -12.29
C ALA A 79 32.21 -19.17 -13.14
N ASP A 80 32.11 -19.32 -14.46
CA ASP A 80 31.93 -18.20 -15.38
C ASP A 80 30.45 -17.79 -15.41
N VAL A 81 30.09 -16.74 -14.68
CA VAL A 81 28.71 -16.22 -14.58
C VAL A 81 28.19 -15.73 -15.93
N SER A 82 29.06 -15.29 -16.84
CA SER A 82 28.64 -14.89 -18.19
C SER A 82 28.05 -16.06 -18.98
N GLU A 83 28.60 -17.24 -18.82
CA GLU A 83 28.04 -18.48 -19.38
C GLU A 83 26.64 -18.76 -18.81
N TRP A 84 26.48 -18.65 -17.49
CA TRP A 84 25.19 -18.89 -16.83
C TRP A 84 24.10 -17.89 -17.27
N LYS A 85 24.46 -16.63 -17.49
CA LYS A 85 23.55 -15.58 -18.00
C LYS A 85 23.19 -15.74 -19.47
N THR A 86 23.95 -16.53 -20.24
CA THR A 86 23.71 -16.76 -21.68
C THR A 86 23.14 -18.14 -21.98
N ARG A 87 22.91 -18.98 -20.98
CA ARG A 87 22.20 -20.27 -21.13
C ARG A 87 20.77 -20.05 -21.61
N ALA A 88 20.10 -21.17 -21.96
CA ALA A 88 18.70 -21.11 -22.37
C ALA A 88 17.87 -20.33 -21.32
N HIS A 89 17.01 -19.44 -21.82
CA HIS A 89 16.09 -18.70 -20.97
C HIS A 89 15.10 -19.66 -20.31
N ALA A 90 14.84 -19.46 -19.03
CA ALA A 90 13.80 -20.16 -18.29
C ALA A 90 12.81 -19.14 -17.72
N GLY A 91 11.61 -19.13 -18.28
CA GLY A 91 10.48 -18.32 -17.82
C GLY A 91 9.58 -19.09 -16.88
N MET A 92 8.76 -18.35 -16.14
CA MET A 92 7.60 -18.91 -15.45
C MET A 92 6.57 -19.36 -16.48
N SER A 93 5.75 -20.32 -16.13
CA SER A 93 4.64 -20.80 -16.95
C SER A 93 3.34 -20.71 -16.19
N ASP A 94 2.24 -20.60 -16.95
CA ASP A 94 0.91 -20.71 -16.38
C ASP A 94 0.69 -22.07 -15.71
N ALA A 95 -0.23 -22.12 -14.74
CA ALA A 95 -0.67 -23.39 -14.18
C ALA A 95 -1.34 -24.25 -15.28
N GLU A 96 -1.10 -25.56 -15.24
CA GLU A 96 -1.66 -26.50 -16.26
C GLU A 96 -3.20 -26.51 -16.25
N ASP A 97 -3.82 -26.38 -15.07
CA ASP A 97 -5.26 -26.47 -14.87
C ASP A 97 -5.83 -25.16 -14.31
N ILE A 98 -6.03 -24.15 -15.18
CA ILE A 98 -6.70 -22.90 -14.80
C ILE A 98 -8.23 -23.10 -14.88
N PRO A 99 -9.00 -22.97 -13.76
CA PRO A 99 -10.46 -23.10 -13.80
C PRO A 99 -11.08 -21.88 -14.50
N THR A 100 -11.78 -22.11 -15.61
CA THR A 100 -12.42 -21.05 -16.42
C THR A 100 -13.92 -20.89 -16.14
N GLU A 101 -14.48 -21.65 -15.18
CA GLU A 101 -15.89 -21.56 -14.76
C GLU A 101 -15.97 -21.46 -13.24
N ALA A 102 -16.68 -20.43 -12.75
CA ALA A 102 -16.91 -20.17 -11.33
C ALA A 102 -18.34 -19.65 -11.09
N ASP A 103 -18.78 -19.60 -9.86
CA ASP A 103 -19.97 -18.86 -9.47
C ASP A 103 -19.67 -17.37 -9.40
N VAL A 104 -18.51 -17.01 -8.80
CA VAL A 104 -18.03 -15.64 -8.64
C VAL A 104 -16.59 -15.53 -9.12
N VAL A 105 -16.30 -14.53 -9.96
CA VAL A 105 -14.95 -14.11 -10.28
C VAL A 105 -14.63 -12.81 -9.53
N VAL A 106 -13.51 -12.80 -8.82
CA VAL A 106 -12.97 -11.61 -8.15
C VAL A 106 -11.73 -11.14 -8.90
N VAL A 107 -11.69 -9.87 -9.28
CA VAL A 107 -10.57 -9.27 -10.02
C VAL A 107 -9.75 -8.38 -9.09
N GLY A 108 -8.53 -8.79 -8.79
CA GLY A 108 -7.57 -8.11 -7.91
C GLY A 108 -7.32 -8.89 -6.61
N GLY A 109 -6.05 -9.21 -6.36
CA GLY A 109 -5.56 -9.95 -5.19
C GLY A 109 -5.10 -9.05 -4.03
N GLY A 110 -5.68 -7.85 -3.89
CA GLY A 110 -5.50 -6.95 -2.75
C GLY A 110 -6.42 -7.29 -1.56
N GLY A 111 -6.38 -6.49 -0.50
CA GLY A 111 -7.19 -6.70 0.71
C GLY A 111 -8.68 -6.81 0.44
N ALA A 112 -9.25 -5.93 -0.42
CA ALA A 112 -10.66 -5.99 -0.79
C ALA A 112 -11.01 -7.27 -1.55
N GLY A 113 -10.13 -7.72 -2.46
CA GLY A 113 -10.33 -8.95 -3.22
C GLY A 113 -10.30 -10.19 -2.34
N PHE A 114 -9.36 -10.28 -1.41
CA PHE A 114 -9.34 -11.37 -0.42
C PHE A 114 -10.60 -11.38 0.45
N ALA A 115 -11.04 -10.20 0.92
CA ALA A 115 -12.26 -10.11 1.72
C ALA A 115 -13.47 -10.60 0.93
N ALA A 116 -13.62 -10.18 -0.34
CA ALA A 116 -14.71 -10.61 -1.21
C ALA A 116 -14.63 -12.12 -1.52
N ALA A 117 -13.45 -12.60 -1.93
CA ALA A 117 -13.27 -13.99 -2.35
C ALA A 117 -13.49 -14.98 -1.20
N ILE A 118 -12.90 -14.72 -0.02
CA ILE A 118 -13.07 -15.57 1.16
C ILE A 118 -14.53 -15.56 1.64
N THR A 119 -15.19 -14.38 1.64
CA THR A 119 -16.60 -14.27 2.05
C THR A 119 -17.52 -15.07 1.11
N ALA A 120 -17.36 -14.89 -0.20
CA ALA A 120 -18.16 -15.64 -1.19
C ALA A 120 -17.90 -17.17 -1.13
N ALA A 121 -16.64 -17.56 -0.94
CA ALA A 121 -16.29 -18.98 -0.83
C ALA A 121 -16.83 -19.61 0.46
N ASN A 122 -16.78 -18.91 1.60
CA ASN A 122 -17.39 -19.34 2.86
C ASN A 122 -18.92 -19.45 2.76
N ALA A 123 -19.56 -18.68 1.86
CA ALA A 123 -20.98 -18.86 1.50
C ALA A 123 -21.24 -20.05 0.57
N GLY A 124 -20.24 -20.89 0.31
CA GLY A 124 -20.34 -22.13 -0.47
C GLY A 124 -20.24 -21.93 -1.99
N LYS A 125 -19.82 -20.75 -2.47
CA LYS A 125 -19.68 -20.48 -3.91
C LYS A 125 -18.31 -20.92 -4.42
N LYS A 126 -18.26 -21.42 -5.67
CA LYS A 126 -17.00 -21.62 -6.38
C LYS A 126 -16.45 -20.27 -6.82
N VAL A 127 -15.27 -19.90 -6.32
CA VAL A 127 -14.67 -18.59 -6.53
C VAL A 127 -13.34 -18.71 -7.26
N VAL A 128 -13.13 -17.85 -8.25
CA VAL A 128 -11.81 -17.64 -8.87
C VAL A 128 -11.38 -16.20 -8.63
N LEU A 129 -10.21 -16.02 -8.00
CA LEU A 129 -9.58 -14.72 -7.80
C LEU A 129 -8.46 -14.56 -8.82
N LEU A 130 -8.53 -13.51 -9.65
CA LEU A 130 -7.54 -13.17 -10.67
C LEU A 130 -6.63 -12.05 -10.16
N GLU A 131 -5.31 -12.24 -10.24
CA GLU A 131 -4.31 -11.21 -9.96
C GLU A 131 -3.37 -11.09 -11.17
N LYS A 132 -3.16 -9.85 -11.64
CA LYS A 132 -2.32 -9.60 -12.82
C LYS A 132 -0.82 -9.67 -12.56
N LEU A 133 -0.39 -9.48 -11.31
CA LEU A 133 1.01 -9.57 -10.91
C LEU A 133 1.38 -10.99 -10.47
N GLY A 134 2.67 -11.27 -10.41
CA GLY A 134 3.19 -12.52 -9.85
C GLY A 134 3.10 -12.59 -8.32
N ILE A 135 2.85 -11.47 -7.66
CA ILE A 135 2.65 -11.35 -6.21
C ILE A 135 1.24 -10.90 -5.88
N LEU A 136 0.79 -11.19 -4.65
CA LEU A 136 -0.50 -10.78 -4.11
C LEU A 136 -0.35 -9.56 -3.22
N GLY A 137 -1.46 -8.86 -2.99
CA GLY A 137 -1.60 -7.82 -1.98
C GLY A 137 -1.76 -6.40 -2.49
N GLY A 138 -1.29 -6.08 -3.70
CA GLY A 138 -1.40 -4.73 -4.26
C GLY A 138 -0.93 -3.65 -3.26
N ASP A 139 -1.65 -2.53 -3.20
CA ASP A 139 -1.32 -1.40 -2.30
C ASP A 139 -1.52 -1.75 -0.82
N THR A 140 -2.35 -2.74 -0.49
CA THR A 140 -2.48 -3.23 0.89
C THR A 140 -1.14 -3.71 1.44
N SER A 141 -0.35 -4.46 0.67
CA SER A 141 0.97 -4.95 1.10
C SER A 141 2.03 -3.84 1.23
N LEU A 142 1.82 -2.69 0.60
CA LEU A 142 2.74 -1.55 0.64
C LEU A 142 2.43 -0.56 1.78
N SER A 143 1.32 -0.77 2.51
CA SER A 143 0.85 0.07 3.61
C SER A 143 1.32 -0.45 4.97
N GLY A 144 1.21 0.38 6.01
CA GLY A 144 1.42 -0.04 7.39
C GLY A 144 0.30 -0.94 7.95
N GLY A 145 -0.83 -1.05 7.26
CA GLY A 145 -1.95 -1.91 7.66
C GLY A 145 -2.88 -1.31 8.73
N GLU A 146 -2.74 -0.05 9.05
CA GLU A 146 -3.55 0.63 10.08
C GLU A 146 -5.02 0.71 9.67
N MET A 147 -5.91 0.41 10.61
CA MET A 147 -7.35 0.38 10.38
C MET A 147 -8.09 1.26 11.39
N ALA A 148 -8.91 2.18 10.90
CA ALA A 148 -9.77 3.03 11.73
C ALA A 148 -10.95 2.20 12.26
N VAL A 149 -10.99 1.98 13.58
CA VAL A 149 -12.01 1.13 14.22
C VAL A 149 -12.57 1.82 15.46
N PRO A 150 -13.71 2.52 15.36
CA PRO A 150 -14.36 3.13 16.52
C PRO A 150 -14.93 2.05 17.44
N GLY A 151 -14.80 2.24 18.75
CA GLY A 151 -15.29 1.32 19.77
C GLY A 151 -14.48 0.04 19.89
N ASN A 152 -13.23 0.02 19.41
CA ASN A 152 -12.34 -1.14 19.50
C ASN A 152 -11.96 -1.47 20.96
N TRP A 153 -11.44 -2.69 21.17
CA TRP A 153 -11.09 -3.21 22.51
C TRP A 153 -9.98 -2.44 23.20
N ILE A 154 -9.09 -1.77 22.46
CA ILE A 154 -8.02 -0.93 23.03
C ILE A 154 -8.62 0.35 23.57
N GLN A 155 -9.51 1.03 22.80
CA GLN A 155 -10.25 2.20 23.25
C GLN A 155 -11.06 1.89 24.52
N LEU A 156 -11.75 0.76 24.55
CA LEU A 156 -12.52 0.33 25.73
C LEU A 156 -11.60 0.16 26.95
N LYS A 157 -10.43 -0.46 26.80
CA LYS A 157 -9.44 -0.64 27.87
C LYS A 157 -8.85 0.69 28.36
N GLN A 158 -8.62 1.63 27.44
CA GLN A 158 -8.04 2.95 27.75
C GLN A 158 -9.08 3.98 28.18
N GLY A 159 -10.39 3.64 28.13
CA GLY A 159 -11.48 4.56 28.47
C GLY A 159 -11.73 5.65 27.40
N VAL A 160 -11.23 5.47 26.20
CA VAL A 160 -11.47 6.36 25.06
C VAL A 160 -12.89 6.15 24.55
N LYS A 161 -13.66 7.24 24.45
CA LYS A 161 -15.04 7.21 23.92
C LYS A 161 -15.01 7.53 22.43
N ASP A 162 -15.58 6.64 21.65
CA ASP A 162 -15.70 6.78 20.20
C ASP A 162 -16.94 6.05 19.70
N SER A 163 -17.38 6.38 18.49
CA SER A 163 -18.53 5.72 17.86
C SER A 163 -18.42 5.73 16.33
N PRO A 164 -19.17 4.86 15.63
CA PRO A 164 -19.29 4.90 14.18
C PRO A 164 -19.70 6.28 13.63
N GLU A 165 -20.62 6.96 14.32
CA GLU A 165 -21.07 8.30 13.92
C GLU A 165 -19.93 9.31 13.98
N THR A 166 -19.08 9.26 15.01
CA THR A 166 -17.90 10.12 15.14
C THR A 166 -16.89 9.86 14.02
N LEU A 167 -16.66 8.59 13.66
CA LEU A 167 -15.81 8.26 12.52
C LEU A 167 -16.41 8.79 11.21
N ALA A 168 -17.72 8.60 10.99
CA ALA A 168 -18.39 9.08 9.78
C ALA A 168 -18.31 10.62 9.66
N GLU A 169 -18.51 11.35 10.76
CA GLU A 169 -18.37 12.81 10.80
C GLU A 169 -16.92 13.23 10.46
N ASP A 170 -15.91 12.57 11.03
CA ASP A 170 -14.50 12.84 10.73
C ASP A 170 -14.20 12.56 9.24
N MET A 171 -14.66 11.44 8.68
CA MET A 171 -14.45 11.10 7.28
C MET A 171 -15.09 12.12 6.34
N LEU A 172 -16.35 12.49 6.58
CA LEU A 172 -17.06 13.49 5.77
C LEU A 172 -16.35 14.84 5.85
N LYS A 173 -16.03 15.30 7.06
CA LYS A 173 -15.32 16.57 7.26
C LYS A 173 -13.92 16.54 6.63
N GLY A 174 -13.19 15.43 6.80
CA GLY A 174 -11.86 15.23 6.22
C GLY A 174 -11.85 15.20 4.69
N GLY A 175 -12.95 14.77 4.08
CA GLY A 175 -13.21 14.76 2.63
C GLY A 175 -14.03 15.98 2.13
N ASP A 176 -14.05 17.08 2.90
CA ASP A 176 -14.72 18.34 2.55
C ASP A 176 -16.24 18.19 2.26
N ASN A 177 -16.89 17.19 2.85
CA ASN A 177 -18.30 16.81 2.70
C ASN A 177 -18.69 16.49 1.24
N VAL A 178 -17.77 16.00 0.43
CA VAL A 178 -18.02 15.56 -0.95
C VAL A 178 -18.42 14.09 -1.00
N GLY A 179 -17.90 13.24 -0.09
CA GLY A 179 -18.24 11.82 -0.04
C GLY A 179 -19.72 11.57 0.24
N ASP A 180 -20.24 10.44 -0.24
CA ASP A 180 -21.62 10.00 0.03
C ASP A 180 -21.77 9.59 1.51
N PRO A 181 -22.65 10.28 2.29
CA PRO A 181 -22.85 9.98 3.71
C PRO A 181 -23.31 8.54 3.99
N GLU A 182 -24.08 7.92 3.09
CA GLU A 182 -24.56 6.55 3.29
C GLU A 182 -23.43 5.53 3.08
N LEU A 183 -22.55 5.73 2.10
CA LEU A 183 -21.37 4.90 1.91
C LEU A 183 -20.37 5.05 3.07
N VAL A 184 -20.14 6.29 3.51
CA VAL A 184 -19.28 6.59 4.67
C VAL A 184 -19.82 5.92 5.94
N LYS A 185 -21.14 5.97 6.14
CA LYS A 185 -21.80 5.32 7.27
C LYS A 185 -21.60 3.80 7.26
N VAL A 186 -21.73 3.16 6.11
CA VAL A 186 -21.48 1.71 5.95
C VAL A 186 -20.06 1.36 6.38
N ILE A 187 -19.05 2.15 5.98
CA ILE A 187 -17.67 1.94 6.41
C ILE A 187 -17.56 2.05 7.93
N ALA A 188 -18.06 3.15 8.49
CA ALA A 188 -17.93 3.45 9.92
C ALA A 188 -18.62 2.40 10.82
N GLU A 189 -19.81 1.93 10.43
CA GLU A 189 -20.56 0.90 11.15
C GLU A 189 -19.96 -0.50 10.97
N GLY A 190 -19.40 -0.81 9.78
CA GLY A 190 -18.91 -2.15 9.43
C GLY A 190 -17.46 -2.43 9.83
N THR A 191 -16.66 -1.40 10.17
CA THR A 191 -15.22 -1.58 10.38
C THR A 191 -14.87 -2.42 11.62
N LEU A 192 -15.65 -2.34 12.71
CA LEU A 192 -15.42 -3.16 13.90
C LEU A 192 -15.60 -4.65 13.57
N ASP A 193 -16.69 -5.02 12.92
CA ASP A 193 -16.94 -6.39 12.48
C ASP A 193 -15.87 -6.88 11.48
N SER A 194 -15.38 -5.98 10.63
CA SER A 194 -14.32 -6.28 9.67
C SER A 194 -12.98 -6.52 10.36
N SER A 195 -12.65 -5.78 11.42
CA SER A 195 -11.46 -6.02 12.24
C SER A 195 -11.52 -7.36 13.00
N GLN A 196 -12.70 -7.73 13.46
CA GLN A 196 -12.95 -9.05 14.08
C GLN A 196 -12.85 -10.18 13.04
N TRP A 197 -13.39 -9.98 11.84
CA TRP A 197 -13.25 -10.93 10.74
C TRP A 197 -11.77 -11.14 10.38
N LEU A 198 -10.97 -10.08 10.28
CA LEU A 198 -9.52 -10.18 10.09
C LEU A 198 -8.85 -10.98 11.20
N THR A 199 -9.29 -10.83 12.44
CA THR A 199 -8.74 -11.56 13.58
C THR A 199 -9.09 -13.04 13.54
N PHE A 200 -10.36 -13.37 13.36
CA PHE A 200 -10.86 -14.75 13.51
C PHE A 200 -10.76 -15.57 12.22
N GLU A 201 -11.00 -14.96 11.08
CA GLU A 201 -10.93 -15.62 9.78
C GLU A 201 -9.55 -15.46 9.15
N GLY A 202 -8.97 -14.24 9.22
CA GLY A 202 -7.66 -13.93 8.65
C GLY A 202 -6.48 -14.29 9.55
N GLY A 203 -6.69 -14.51 10.86
CA GLY A 203 -5.62 -14.78 11.82
C GLY A 203 -4.72 -13.57 12.13
N VAL A 204 -5.21 -12.35 11.86
CA VAL A 204 -4.47 -11.11 12.14
C VAL A 204 -4.43 -10.84 13.65
N SER A 205 -3.26 -10.53 14.16
CA SER A 205 -3.05 -10.07 15.54
C SER A 205 -2.73 -8.57 15.52
N TRP A 206 -3.17 -7.87 16.55
CA TRP A 206 -3.08 -6.41 16.65
C TRP A 206 -2.17 -5.99 17.79
N GLU A 207 -1.51 -4.84 17.61
CA GLU A 207 -0.77 -4.19 18.68
C GLU A 207 -1.71 -3.71 19.81
N HIS A 208 -1.12 -3.22 20.89
CA HIS A 208 -1.85 -2.81 22.09
C HIS A 208 -2.03 -1.30 22.20
N ASP A 209 -1.47 -0.53 21.29
CA ASP A 209 -1.53 0.91 21.23
C ASP A 209 -2.36 1.38 20.03
N LEU A 210 -2.80 2.64 20.10
CA LEU A 210 -3.58 3.30 19.06
C LEU A 210 -2.75 4.37 18.39
N LEU A 211 -2.91 4.52 17.07
CA LEU A 211 -2.33 5.63 16.32
C LEU A 211 -3.36 6.74 16.11
N PHE A 212 -2.86 7.98 16.01
CA PHE A 212 -3.65 9.18 15.82
C PHE A 212 -3.30 9.88 14.50
N PHE A 213 -4.05 9.59 13.46
CA PHE A 213 -3.85 10.23 12.17
C PHE A 213 -4.52 11.60 12.09
N GLY A 214 -3.93 12.50 11.28
CA GLY A 214 -4.46 13.83 11.03
C GLY A 214 -5.89 13.79 10.46
N GLY A 215 -6.74 14.68 10.95
CA GLY A 215 -8.14 14.77 10.58
C GLY A 215 -9.10 13.97 11.44
N HIS A 216 -8.63 12.96 12.18
CA HIS A 216 -9.44 12.28 13.17
C HIS A 216 -9.62 13.11 14.44
N SER A 217 -10.81 13.09 15.02
CA SER A 217 -11.10 13.73 16.30
C SER A 217 -10.77 12.85 17.51
N VAL A 218 -10.59 11.53 17.30
CA VAL A 218 -10.35 10.53 18.34
C VAL A 218 -9.27 9.54 17.87
N MET A 219 -8.38 9.12 18.77
CA MET A 219 -7.44 8.01 18.52
C MET A 219 -8.21 6.71 18.37
N ARG A 220 -8.19 6.10 17.18
CA ARG A 220 -8.98 4.88 16.87
C ARG A 220 -8.28 3.88 15.99
N SER A 221 -7.12 4.20 15.46
CA SER A 221 -6.46 3.34 14.49
C SER A 221 -5.69 2.24 15.19
N ILE A 222 -6.10 0.99 14.93
CA ILE A 222 -5.39 -0.21 15.34
C ILE A 222 -4.37 -0.59 14.27
N ILE A 223 -3.27 -1.22 14.66
CA ILE A 223 -2.20 -1.64 13.76
C ILE A 223 -1.91 -3.14 13.92
N PRO A 224 -1.64 -3.91 12.85
CA PRO A 224 -1.23 -5.30 12.97
C PRO A 224 0.16 -5.41 13.63
N GLN A 225 0.43 -6.53 14.29
CA GLN A 225 1.68 -6.74 15.05
C GLN A 225 2.95 -6.62 14.20
N GLY A 226 2.89 -6.98 12.92
CA GLY A 226 4.00 -6.81 11.99
C GLY A 226 4.16 -5.39 11.45
N HIS A 227 3.30 -4.44 11.82
CA HIS A 227 3.29 -3.04 11.36
C HIS A 227 3.25 -2.91 9.83
N THR A 228 2.67 -3.89 9.13
CA THR A 228 2.57 -3.89 7.66
C THR A 228 1.26 -4.52 7.20
N GLY A 229 0.70 -3.97 6.12
CA GLY A 229 -0.42 -4.61 5.44
C GLY A 229 -0.02 -5.93 4.75
N SER A 230 1.28 -6.13 4.47
CA SER A 230 1.78 -7.39 3.90
C SER A 230 1.57 -8.56 4.86
N GLU A 231 1.71 -8.38 6.18
CA GLU A 231 1.37 -9.41 7.17
C GLU A 231 -0.09 -9.87 7.02
N MET A 232 -1.01 -8.92 6.82
CA MET A 232 -2.42 -9.24 6.64
C MET A 232 -2.63 -10.08 5.38
N ILE A 233 -1.99 -9.68 4.28
CA ILE A 233 -2.08 -10.40 2.99
C ILE A 233 -1.51 -11.80 3.07
N VAL A 234 -0.35 -12.00 3.72
CA VAL A 234 0.25 -13.33 3.92
C VAL A 234 -0.71 -14.25 4.68
N LYS A 235 -1.34 -13.74 5.74
CA LYS A 235 -2.31 -14.51 6.54
C LYS A 235 -3.57 -14.82 5.74
N LEU A 236 -4.11 -13.84 4.98
CA LEU A 236 -5.27 -14.04 4.12
C LEU A 236 -4.96 -15.00 2.95
N THR A 237 -3.76 -14.94 2.37
CA THR A 237 -3.30 -15.89 1.34
C THR A 237 -3.28 -17.31 1.88
N LYS A 238 -2.71 -17.50 3.08
CA LYS A 238 -2.73 -18.80 3.75
C LYS A 238 -4.16 -19.29 3.98
N ARG A 239 -5.04 -18.43 4.52
CA ARG A 239 -6.44 -18.78 4.74
C ARG A 239 -7.16 -19.14 3.46
N ALA A 240 -6.97 -18.38 2.38
CA ALA A 240 -7.54 -18.68 1.07
C ALA A 240 -7.09 -20.04 0.52
N GLY A 241 -5.83 -20.41 0.72
CA GLY A 241 -5.29 -21.72 0.35
C GLY A 241 -5.89 -22.91 1.12
N GLU A 242 -6.54 -22.68 2.26
CA GLU A 242 -7.26 -23.69 3.04
C GLU A 242 -8.71 -23.89 2.57
N ILE A 243 -9.22 -23.07 1.65
CA ILE A 243 -10.60 -23.10 1.17
C ILE A 243 -10.68 -23.82 -0.18
N GLU A 244 -11.26 -25.02 -0.21
CA GLU A 244 -11.28 -25.91 -1.39
C GLU A 244 -11.98 -25.30 -2.62
N ASN A 245 -12.99 -24.45 -2.42
CA ASN A 245 -13.79 -23.83 -3.47
C ASN A 245 -13.30 -22.43 -3.88
N LEU A 246 -12.08 -22.03 -3.45
CA LEU A 246 -11.42 -20.78 -3.83
C LEU A 246 -10.12 -21.09 -4.57
N THR A 247 -9.99 -20.60 -5.80
CA THR A 247 -8.75 -20.70 -6.59
C THR A 247 -8.19 -19.32 -6.86
N ILE A 248 -6.90 -19.12 -6.60
CA ILE A 248 -6.16 -17.89 -6.94
C ILE A 248 -5.34 -18.14 -8.21
N VAL A 249 -5.50 -17.26 -9.20
CA VAL A 249 -4.75 -17.30 -10.47
C VAL A 249 -3.93 -16.01 -10.57
N LYS A 250 -2.61 -16.12 -10.39
CA LYS A 250 -1.65 -15.02 -10.55
C LYS A 250 -1.24 -14.84 -12.00
N ASN A 251 -0.60 -13.72 -12.33
CA ASN A 251 -0.14 -13.35 -13.66
C ASN A 251 -1.29 -13.34 -14.71
N MET A 252 -2.52 -13.09 -14.27
CA MET A 252 -3.72 -13.14 -15.11
C MET A 252 -4.41 -11.77 -15.10
N ARG A 253 -4.19 -10.95 -16.12
CA ARG A 253 -4.75 -9.61 -16.26
C ARG A 253 -6.15 -9.67 -16.85
N ALA A 254 -7.17 -9.28 -16.10
CA ALA A 254 -8.50 -9.05 -16.62
C ALA A 254 -8.52 -7.86 -17.59
N THR A 255 -9.17 -8.03 -18.76
CA THR A 255 -9.14 -7.07 -19.86
C THR A 255 -10.52 -6.61 -20.33
N GLU A 256 -11.56 -7.40 -20.11
CA GLU A 256 -12.93 -7.09 -20.57
C GLU A 256 -13.97 -7.78 -19.68
N LEU A 257 -15.06 -7.09 -19.36
CA LEU A 257 -16.25 -7.67 -18.74
C LEU A 257 -17.18 -8.22 -19.81
N VAL A 258 -17.64 -9.45 -19.63
CA VAL A 258 -18.54 -10.15 -20.56
C VAL A 258 -19.98 -10.01 -20.07
N LYS A 259 -20.91 -9.61 -20.96
CA LYS A 259 -22.36 -9.59 -20.67
C LYS A 259 -23.08 -10.75 -21.36
N ASP A 260 -24.10 -11.27 -20.71
CA ASP A 260 -25.03 -12.21 -21.32
C ASP A 260 -26.12 -11.52 -22.16
N ALA A 261 -27.02 -12.31 -22.73
CA ALA A 261 -28.11 -11.79 -23.57
C ALA A 261 -29.13 -10.93 -22.78
N SER A 262 -29.17 -11.00 -21.46
CA SER A 262 -30.01 -10.17 -20.60
C SER A 262 -29.37 -8.82 -20.28
N GLY A 263 -28.07 -8.66 -20.55
CA GLY A 263 -27.26 -7.50 -20.21
C GLY A 263 -26.59 -7.60 -18.84
N ALA A 264 -26.76 -8.72 -18.13
CA ALA A 264 -26.06 -8.97 -16.87
C ALA A 264 -24.59 -9.36 -17.13
N VAL A 265 -23.71 -9.02 -16.19
CA VAL A 265 -22.31 -9.47 -16.26
C VAL A 265 -22.24 -10.97 -16.03
N ALA A 266 -21.58 -11.67 -16.96
CA ALA A 266 -21.53 -13.13 -17.05
C ALA A 266 -20.09 -13.69 -17.07
N GLY A 267 -19.11 -12.86 -16.80
CA GLY A 267 -17.72 -13.27 -16.75
C GLY A 267 -16.71 -12.17 -17.10
N VAL A 268 -15.46 -12.61 -17.26
CA VAL A 268 -14.30 -11.75 -17.51
C VAL A 268 -13.43 -12.39 -18.59
N LYS A 269 -12.97 -11.61 -19.58
CA LYS A 269 -11.83 -12.00 -20.39
C LYS A 269 -10.54 -11.55 -19.70
N ALA A 270 -9.53 -12.38 -19.79
CA ALA A 270 -8.23 -12.11 -19.21
C ALA A 270 -7.11 -12.61 -20.11
N GLU A 271 -5.90 -12.09 -19.90
CA GLU A 271 -4.70 -12.46 -20.64
C GLU A 271 -3.61 -12.84 -19.63
N SER A 272 -2.97 -13.99 -19.87
CA SER A 272 -1.80 -14.38 -19.12
C SER A 272 -0.64 -13.41 -19.38
N GLN A 273 -0.03 -12.91 -18.32
CA GLN A 273 1.14 -12.05 -18.41
C GLN A 273 2.44 -12.85 -18.63
N LEU A 274 2.36 -14.20 -18.60
CA LEU A 274 3.49 -15.10 -18.83
C LEU A 274 3.51 -15.61 -20.28
N SER A 275 2.39 -16.19 -20.74
CA SER A 275 2.28 -16.77 -22.08
C SER A 275 1.71 -15.82 -23.13
N GLY A 276 0.93 -14.81 -22.71
CA GLY A 276 0.12 -13.98 -23.60
C GLY A 276 -1.19 -14.65 -24.05
N ASP A 277 -1.51 -15.83 -23.51
CA ASP A 277 -2.72 -16.55 -23.87
C ASP A 277 -3.98 -15.86 -23.31
N ALA A 278 -5.02 -15.81 -24.14
CA ALA A 278 -6.30 -15.26 -23.76
C ALA A 278 -7.19 -16.34 -23.13
N HIS A 279 -7.83 -15.98 -22.02
CA HIS A 279 -8.75 -16.81 -21.27
C HIS A 279 -10.09 -16.10 -21.10
N GLU A 280 -11.19 -16.86 -21.05
CA GLU A 280 -12.52 -16.36 -20.68
C GLU A 280 -12.98 -17.09 -19.42
N PHE A 281 -13.15 -16.35 -18.33
CA PHE A 281 -13.65 -16.84 -17.06
C PHE A 281 -15.16 -16.58 -16.99
N LYS A 282 -15.96 -17.63 -17.12
CA LYS A 282 -17.42 -17.55 -16.99
C LYS A 282 -17.82 -17.51 -15.52
N ALA A 283 -18.69 -16.57 -15.17
CA ALA A 283 -19.23 -16.43 -13.82
C ALA A 283 -20.62 -15.80 -13.85
N LYS A 284 -21.42 -16.04 -12.80
CA LYS A 284 -22.72 -15.38 -12.65
C LYS A 284 -22.60 -14.00 -12.00
N ALA A 285 -21.52 -13.77 -11.27
CA ALA A 285 -21.20 -12.47 -10.67
C ALA A 285 -19.70 -12.17 -10.76
N VAL A 286 -19.35 -10.89 -10.91
CA VAL A 286 -17.98 -10.39 -10.91
C VAL A 286 -17.83 -9.30 -9.84
N VAL A 287 -16.77 -9.41 -9.04
CA VAL A 287 -16.37 -8.38 -8.07
C VAL A 287 -15.09 -7.73 -8.57
N LEU A 288 -15.13 -6.43 -8.83
CA LEU A 288 -13.94 -5.63 -9.13
C LEU A 288 -13.33 -5.13 -7.82
N ALA A 289 -12.09 -5.55 -7.54
CA ALA A 289 -11.32 -5.21 -6.35
C ALA A 289 -9.84 -4.90 -6.71
N CYS A 290 -9.63 -4.33 -7.89
CA CYS A 290 -8.34 -4.20 -8.57
C CYS A 290 -7.64 -2.86 -8.31
N GLY A 291 -7.99 -2.16 -7.23
CA GLY A 291 -7.35 -0.92 -6.81
C GLY A 291 -7.67 0.28 -7.70
N GLY A 292 -6.94 1.37 -7.47
CA GLY A 292 -7.11 2.63 -8.18
C GLY A 292 -6.25 2.76 -9.45
N PHE A 293 -5.87 4.02 -9.76
CA PHE A 293 -5.10 4.35 -10.96
C PHE A 293 -3.86 5.23 -10.68
N GLY A 294 -3.38 5.24 -9.44
CA GLY A 294 -2.30 6.15 -9.02
C GLY A 294 -0.95 5.87 -9.68
N SER A 295 -0.71 4.67 -10.21
CA SER A 295 0.48 4.35 -11.01
C SER A 295 0.30 4.58 -12.52
N ASN A 296 -0.89 5.03 -12.98
CA ASN A 296 -1.17 5.34 -14.38
C ASN A 296 -1.09 6.86 -14.62
N VAL A 297 0.07 7.34 -15.08
CA VAL A 297 0.32 8.77 -15.31
C VAL A 297 -0.68 9.38 -16.28
N ASP A 298 -0.99 8.69 -17.40
CA ASP A 298 -1.92 9.20 -18.41
C ASP A 298 -3.33 9.37 -17.82
N MET A 299 -3.79 8.42 -17.01
CA MET A 299 -5.09 8.48 -16.36
C MET A 299 -5.10 9.58 -15.28
N ARG A 300 -4.04 9.73 -14.49
CA ARG A 300 -3.89 10.82 -13.52
C ARG A 300 -4.02 12.19 -14.20
N VAL A 301 -3.22 12.42 -15.23
CA VAL A 301 -3.21 13.69 -15.99
C VAL A 301 -4.55 13.97 -16.68
N LYS A 302 -5.22 12.92 -17.18
CA LYS A 302 -6.56 13.04 -17.78
C LYS A 302 -7.57 13.66 -16.82
N TYR A 303 -7.53 13.30 -15.55
CA TYR A 303 -8.49 13.75 -14.54
C TYR A 303 -7.97 14.90 -13.67
N ASN A 304 -6.65 15.01 -13.49
CA ASN A 304 -6.00 16.07 -12.73
C ASN A 304 -4.63 16.38 -13.33
N ALA A 305 -4.54 17.46 -14.07
CA ALA A 305 -3.34 17.84 -14.83
C ALA A 305 -2.10 18.10 -13.95
N ASP A 306 -2.30 18.38 -12.65
CA ASP A 306 -1.20 18.60 -11.70
C ASP A 306 -0.53 17.29 -11.23
N MET A 307 -1.11 16.12 -11.58
CA MET A 307 -0.62 14.80 -11.22
C MET A 307 0.19 14.16 -12.36
N ASP A 308 1.15 14.91 -12.91
CA ASP A 308 1.99 14.53 -14.04
C ASP A 308 3.10 13.51 -13.66
N ASP A 309 3.99 13.23 -14.61
CA ASP A 309 5.10 12.27 -14.47
C ASP A 309 6.21 12.72 -13.50
N LYS A 310 6.21 13.99 -13.06
CA LYS A 310 7.15 14.52 -12.06
C LYS A 310 6.76 14.13 -10.64
N ILE A 311 5.49 13.75 -10.43
CA ILE A 311 5.01 13.26 -9.14
C ILE A 311 5.08 11.73 -9.16
N LEU A 312 5.92 11.17 -8.29
CA LEU A 312 6.06 9.74 -8.09
C LEU A 312 4.79 9.14 -7.47
N SER A 313 4.74 7.84 -7.30
CA SER A 313 3.61 7.15 -6.67
C SER A 313 4.09 6.18 -5.59
N THR A 314 3.33 6.08 -4.50
CA THR A 314 3.48 5.04 -3.49
C THR A 314 2.81 3.75 -3.91
N ASP A 315 1.96 3.80 -4.95
CA ASP A 315 1.07 2.70 -5.32
C ASP A 315 1.83 1.58 -6.02
N SER A 316 1.31 0.38 -5.91
CA SER A 316 1.74 -0.78 -6.68
C SER A 316 1.74 -0.45 -8.17
N VAL A 317 2.73 -0.97 -8.90
CA VAL A 317 2.76 -0.91 -10.38
C VAL A 317 1.48 -1.48 -11.01
N GLY A 318 0.73 -2.27 -10.24
CA GLY A 318 -0.59 -2.79 -10.59
C GLY A 318 -1.74 -1.77 -10.57
N ALA A 319 -1.62 -0.63 -9.92
CA ALA A 319 -2.67 0.39 -9.81
C ALA A 319 -2.83 1.20 -11.11
N GLN A 320 -3.32 0.56 -12.17
CA GLN A 320 -3.38 1.09 -13.55
C GLN A 320 -4.79 1.52 -13.98
N GLY A 321 -5.82 1.32 -13.15
CA GLY A 321 -7.21 1.63 -13.48
C GLY A 321 -7.86 0.64 -14.45
N ASP A 322 -7.38 -0.61 -14.50
CA ASP A 322 -7.93 -1.64 -15.41
C ASP A 322 -9.42 -1.86 -15.18
N GLY A 323 -9.86 -1.96 -13.90
CA GLY A 323 -11.27 -2.16 -13.55
C GLY A 323 -12.15 -0.98 -13.95
N LEU A 324 -11.65 0.25 -13.81
CA LEU A 324 -12.35 1.46 -14.24
C LEU A 324 -12.55 1.45 -15.76
N THR A 325 -11.51 1.06 -16.50
CA THR A 325 -11.54 0.96 -17.96
C THR A 325 -12.54 -0.10 -18.43
N MET A 326 -12.49 -1.30 -17.84
CA MET A 326 -13.41 -2.39 -18.17
C MET A 326 -14.87 -2.05 -17.87
N ALA A 327 -15.13 -1.47 -16.69
CA ALA A 327 -16.49 -1.18 -16.27
C ALA A 327 -17.09 0.00 -17.06
N SER A 328 -16.31 1.07 -17.31
CA SER A 328 -16.78 2.19 -18.13
C SER A 328 -17.09 1.77 -19.57
N ALA A 329 -16.36 0.80 -20.12
CA ALA A 329 -16.65 0.26 -21.47
C ALA A 329 -18.03 -0.41 -21.58
N ILE A 330 -18.63 -0.82 -20.47
CA ILE A 330 -19.98 -1.41 -20.43
C ILE A 330 -21.03 -0.44 -19.85
N GLY A 331 -20.69 0.84 -19.65
CA GLY A 331 -21.59 1.90 -19.23
C GLY A 331 -21.64 2.16 -17.72
N ALA A 332 -20.68 1.68 -16.94
CA ALA A 332 -20.58 2.04 -15.52
C ALA A 332 -20.21 3.51 -15.33
N GLU A 333 -20.82 4.15 -14.34
CA GLU A 333 -20.55 5.54 -13.98
C GLU A 333 -19.23 5.65 -13.22
N LEU A 334 -18.37 6.61 -13.64
CA LEU A 334 -17.17 7.03 -12.92
C LEU A 334 -17.43 8.34 -12.20
N ILE A 335 -17.11 8.39 -10.90
CA ILE A 335 -17.37 9.55 -10.05
C ILE A 335 -16.11 10.01 -9.33
N ASP A 336 -15.99 11.32 -9.08
CA ASP A 336 -14.91 11.94 -8.27
C ASP A 336 -13.47 11.73 -8.80
N MET A 337 -13.31 11.39 -10.06
CA MET A 337 -12.05 11.01 -10.68
C MET A 337 -10.94 12.06 -10.59
N GLN A 338 -11.29 13.35 -10.39
CA GLN A 338 -10.33 14.44 -10.24
C GLN A 338 -9.64 14.48 -8.86
N TYR A 339 -10.18 13.77 -7.87
CA TYR A 339 -9.61 13.78 -6.53
C TYR A 339 -8.55 12.68 -6.40
N ILE A 340 -7.31 13.10 -6.35
CA ILE A 340 -6.12 12.25 -6.21
C ILE A 340 -5.31 12.76 -5.02
N GLN A 341 -5.18 11.93 -3.99
CA GLN A 341 -4.42 12.26 -2.79
C GLN A 341 -2.93 12.03 -3.02
N THR A 342 -2.10 12.95 -2.52
CA THR A 342 -0.69 12.74 -2.33
C THR A 342 -0.39 12.47 -0.86
N TYR A 343 0.55 11.54 -0.57
CA TYR A 343 1.17 11.41 0.74
C TYR A 343 2.33 12.41 0.84
N PRO A 344 2.43 13.17 1.96
CA PRO A 344 3.33 14.33 2.01
C PRO A 344 4.81 13.97 2.07
N THR A 345 5.17 12.88 2.75
CA THR A 345 6.53 12.56 3.17
C THR A 345 6.96 11.21 2.62
N CYS A 346 7.32 11.18 1.33
CA CYS A 346 7.79 10.00 0.63
C CYS A 346 9.27 10.11 0.25
N ASP A 347 9.87 8.98 -0.01
CA ASP A 347 11.21 8.89 -0.60
C ASP A 347 11.30 9.76 -1.86
N PRO A 348 12.19 10.78 -1.90
CA PRO A 348 12.22 11.75 -2.99
C PRO A 348 12.69 11.19 -4.32
N GLU A 349 13.28 9.98 -4.34
CA GLU A 349 13.80 9.32 -5.54
C GLU A 349 12.87 8.21 -6.05
N THR A 350 12.21 7.48 -5.14
CA THR A 350 11.41 6.31 -5.50
C THR A 350 9.90 6.52 -5.33
N GLY A 351 9.49 7.51 -4.53
CA GLY A 351 8.09 7.73 -4.16
C GLY A 351 7.56 6.78 -3.09
N ALA A 352 8.39 5.87 -2.57
CA ALA A 352 7.95 4.92 -1.55
C ALA A 352 7.57 5.62 -0.23
N LEU A 353 6.60 5.04 0.48
CA LEU A 353 6.31 5.41 1.86
C LEU A 353 7.55 5.16 2.73
N LEU A 354 7.78 6.02 3.71
CA LEU A 354 8.89 5.95 4.64
C LEU A 354 8.40 5.72 6.06
N TYR A 355 8.86 4.66 6.72
CA TYR A 355 8.59 4.43 8.14
C TYR A 355 9.25 5.48 9.05
N VAL A 356 10.33 6.13 8.61
CA VAL A 356 10.92 7.27 9.34
C VAL A 356 9.95 8.46 9.45
N ASP A 357 8.88 8.53 8.63
CA ASP A 357 7.79 9.51 8.77
C ASP A 357 7.01 9.32 10.08
N ASP A 358 7.02 8.14 10.67
CA ASP A 358 6.38 7.87 11.95
C ASP A 358 6.98 8.73 13.07
N MET A 359 8.22 9.23 12.93
CA MET A 359 8.78 10.25 13.82
C MET A 359 7.86 11.48 13.93
N ARG A 360 7.28 11.91 12.82
CA ARG A 360 6.31 13.01 12.77
C ARG A 360 4.96 12.58 13.37
N LEU A 361 4.48 11.39 13.01
CA LEU A 361 3.20 10.85 13.50
C LEU A 361 3.23 10.57 15.02
N GLU A 362 4.40 10.20 15.55
CA GLU A 362 4.67 10.08 16.99
C GLU A 362 4.89 11.45 17.68
N SER A 363 4.76 12.54 16.92
CA SER A 363 4.93 13.90 17.43
C SER A 363 6.35 14.17 17.96
N ARG A 364 7.37 13.71 17.23
CA ARG A 364 8.79 13.84 17.63
C ARG A 364 9.69 14.43 16.56
N ALA A 365 9.11 15.02 15.50
CA ALA A 365 9.84 15.70 14.45
C ALA A 365 9.17 17.01 14.04
N ILE A 366 9.96 17.99 13.56
CA ILE A 366 9.47 19.20 12.91
C ILE A 366 9.80 19.17 11.41
N MET A 367 9.01 19.91 10.61
CA MET A 367 9.19 20.04 9.17
C MET A 367 9.81 21.40 8.83
N VAL A 368 10.95 21.38 8.12
CA VAL A 368 11.65 22.59 7.69
C VAL A 368 11.85 22.58 6.18
N ASN A 369 12.03 23.78 5.61
CA ASN A 369 12.31 23.98 4.18
C ASN A 369 13.81 24.14 3.90
N LYS A 370 14.15 24.39 2.64
CA LYS A 370 15.53 24.64 2.18
C LYS A 370 16.16 25.90 2.82
N GLU A 371 15.34 26.85 3.20
CA GLU A 371 15.72 28.09 3.87
C GLU A 371 15.94 27.93 5.38
N GLY A 372 15.58 26.77 5.95
CA GLY A 372 15.72 26.45 7.38
C GLY A 372 14.50 26.80 8.22
N ASP A 373 13.42 27.29 7.63
CA ASP A 373 12.18 27.68 8.31
C ASP A 373 11.18 26.53 8.43
N ARG A 374 10.44 26.48 9.56
CA ARG A 374 9.17 25.74 9.61
C ARG A 374 8.14 26.42 8.73
N PHE A 375 7.29 25.65 8.06
CA PHE A 375 6.36 26.19 7.06
C PHE A 375 4.94 25.68 7.16
N VAL A 376 4.66 24.71 8.07
CA VAL A 376 3.33 24.10 8.23
C VAL A 376 3.19 23.47 9.63
N GLU A 377 1.97 23.18 10.06
CA GLU A 377 1.68 22.33 11.23
C GLU A 377 1.88 20.86 10.82
N GLU A 378 2.78 20.17 11.47
CA GLU A 378 3.32 18.87 11.06
C GLU A 378 2.29 17.72 11.06
N LEU A 379 1.22 17.87 11.83
CA LEU A 379 0.16 16.86 11.98
C LEU A 379 -1.12 17.22 11.21
N ASP A 380 -1.05 18.20 10.30
CA ASP A 380 -2.21 18.60 9.50
C ASP A 380 -2.60 17.52 8.45
N ARG A 381 -3.70 17.74 7.76
CA ARG A 381 -4.23 16.88 6.69
C ARG A 381 -3.18 16.67 5.60
N ARG A 382 -3.19 15.51 4.98
CA ARG A 382 -2.22 15.12 3.93
C ARG A 382 -2.19 16.07 2.74
N ASP A 383 -3.35 16.56 2.30
CA ASP A 383 -3.47 17.53 1.22
C ASP A 383 -2.87 18.89 1.58
N VAL A 384 -3.10 19.37 2.81
CA VAL A 384 -2.51 20.60 3.34
C VAL A 384 -0.99 20.49 3.38
N LEU A 385 -0.47 19.41 3.98
CA LEU A 385 0.97 19.14 4.05
C LEU A 385 1.59 19.03 2.67
N SER A 386 1.00 18.23 1.77
CA SER A 386 1.51 18.03 0.41
C SER A 386 1.56 19.33 -0.39
N ASN A 387 0.54 20.19 -0.28
CA ASN A 387 0.52 21.48 -0.96
C ASN A 387 1.53 22.46 -0.35
N ALA A 388 1.69 22.44 0.98
CA ALA A 388 2.70 23.24 1.65
C ALA A 388 4.12 22.84 1.20
N ILE A 389 4.41 21.53 1.11
CA ILE A 389 5.71 21.01 0.66
C ILE A 389 5.96 21.35 -0.82
N LYS A 390 4.98 21.14 -1.69
CA LYS A 390 5.08 21.48 -3.12
C LYS A 390 5.40 22.96 -3.36
N SER A 391 4.99 23.83 -2.42
CA SER A 391 5.23 25.26 -2.49
C SER A 391 6.63 25.67 -2.02
N GLN A 392 7.41 24.75 -1.40
CA GLN A 392 8.76 25.04 -0.95
C GLN A 392 9.78 24.94 -2.10
N THR A 393 10.97 25.47 -1.87
CA THR A 393 12.08 25.41 -2.83
C THR A 393 12.38 23.96 -3.23
N GLY A 394 12.33 23.68 -4.53
CA GLY A 394 12.51 22.34 -5.09
C GLY A 394 11.31 21.40 -4.91
N GLY A 395 10.17 21.87 -4.37
CA GLY A 395 8.98 21.06 -4.11
C GLY A 395 9.23 19.96 -3.10
N MET A 396 10.11 20.20 -2.12
CA MET A 396 10.53 19.24 -1.11
C MET A 396 10.64 19.88 0.27
N GLY A 397 10.62 19.05 1.30
CA GLY A 397 10.84 19.44 2.69
C GLY A 397 11.84 18.52 3.37
N TYR A 398 12.16 18.87 4.60
CA TYR A 398 13.09 18.13 5.45
C TYR A 398 12.47 17.94 6.84
N MET A 399 12.63 16.75 7.39
CA MET A 399 12.14 16.39 8.71
C MET A 399 13.32 16.34 9.67
N LEU A 400 13.22 17.08 10.77
CA LEU A 400 14.28 17.23 11.76
C LEU A 400 13.84 16.68 13.12
N TRP A 401 14.68 15.82 13.70
CA TRP A 401 14.57 15.33 15.08
C TRP A 401 15.95 15.08 15.68
N ASN A 402 16.03 14.68 16.95
CA ASN A 402 17.28 14.39 17.63
C ASN A 402 17.35 12.94 18.15
N GLN A 403 18.49 12.55 18.71
CA GLN A 403 18.70 11.21 19.27
C GLN A 403 17.73 10.88 20.40
N ALA A 404 17.33 11.87 21.22
CA ALA A 404 16.39 11.65 22.32
C ALA A 404 15.01 11.20 21.77
N ALA A 405 14.54 11.83 20.69
CA ALA A 405 13.32 11.41 19.98
C ALA A 405 13.45 10.01 19.37
N ALA A 406 14.59 9.71 18.75
CA ALA A 406 14.86 8.38 18.19
C ALA A 406 14.89 7.28 19.25
N ASP A 407 15.46 7.57 20.44
CA ASP A 407 15.53 6.62 21.57
C ASP A 407 14.14 6.43 22.22
N GLU A 408 13.35 7.48 22.32
CA GLU A 408 12.00 7.45 22.92
C GLU A 408 11.05 6.61 22.07
N THR A 409 11.03 6.84 20.75
CA THR A 409 10.14 6.14 19.84
C THR A 409 10.63 4.73 19.50
N GLY A 410 11.94 4.50 19.48
CA GLY A 410 12.56 3.25 19.05
C GLY A 410 12.45 2.97 17.54
N LEU A 411 11.86 3.88 16.76
CA LEU A 411 11.55 3.69 15.33
C LEU A 411 12.76 3.35 14.47
N LEU A 412 13.89 4.06 14.67
CA LEU A 412 15.11 3.78 13.89
C LEU A 412 15.67 2.39 14.15
N LYS A 413 15.43 1.82 15.33
CA LYS A 413 15.85 0.45 15.66
C LYS A 413 14.86 -0.57 15.08
N GLN A 414 13.58 -0.25 15.11
CA GLN A 414 12.52 -1.09 14.54
C GLN A 414 12.64 -1.19 13.02
N HIS A 415 12.97 -0.07 12.35
CA HIS A 415 13.14 0.05 10.90
C HIS A 415 14.59 0.31 10.49
N ALA A 416 15.53 -0.40 11.13
CA ALA A 416 16.96 -0.19 10.92
C ALA A 416 17.39 -0.37 9.46
N ASP A 417 16.76 -1.28 8.74
CA ASP A 417 17.11 -1.54 7.32
C ASP A 417 16.71 -0.37 6.41
N GLU A 418 15.55 0.24 6.66
CA GLU A 418 15.14 1.44 5.94
C GLU A 418 16.11 2.59 6.28
N TYR A 419 16.39 2.82 7.56
CA TYR A 419 17.33 3.84 8.01
C TYR A 419 18.69 3.68 7.32
N ASP A 420 19.28 2.49 7.36
CA ASP A 420 20.58 2.19 6.76
C ASP A 420 20.57 2.43 5.23
N ASN A 421 19.47 2.10 4.55
CA ASN A 421 19.31 2.35 3.13
C ASN A 421 19.23 3.85 2.81
N LEU A 422 18.42 4.60 3.56
CA LEU A 422 18.26 6.03 3.39
C LEU A 422 19.56 6.80 3.71
N GLU A 423 20.27 6.39 4.78
CA GLU A 423 21.56 6.99 5.15
C GLU A 423 22.62 6.75 4.05
N LYS A 424 22.72 5.52 3.57
CA LYS A 424 23.64 5.15 2.48
C LYS A 424 23.38 5.93 1.18
N ARG A 425 22.12 6.25 0.90
CA ARG A 425 21.71 7.06 -0.27
C ARG A 425 21.79 8.57 -0.01
N GLY A 426 22.08 8.99 1.22
CA GLY A 426 22.14 10.40 1.61
C GLY A 426 20.77 11.09 1.69
N ILE A 427 19.69 10.33 1.79
CA ILE A 427 18.31 10.83 1.97
C ILE A 427 18.06 11.23 3.41
N ILE A 428 18.69 10.54 4.36
CA ILE A 428 18.77 10.88 5.77
C ILE A 428 20.24 11.08 6.17
N VAL A 429 20.51 12.04 7.04
CA VAL A 429 21.81 12.23 7.65
C VAL A 429 21.71 12.25 9.17
N LYS A 430 22.65 11.61 9.83
CA LYS A 430 22.91 11.76 11.25
C LYS A 430 24.15 12.66 11.44
N ALA A 431 24.03 13.71 12.23
CA ALA A 431 25.11 14.69 12.44
C ALA A 431 25.18 15.11 13.91
N ASP A 432 26.39 15.44 14.36
CA ASP A 432 26.60 15.87 15.77
C ASP A 432 26.10 17.30 16.00
N THR A 433 26.05 18.13 14.95
CA THR A 433 25.61 19.53 15.01
C THR A 433 24.53 19.83 13.97
N LEU A 434 23.74 20.89 14.20
CA LEU A 434 22.75 21.37 13.22
C LEU A 434 23.42 21.89 11.95
N GLU A 435 24.61 22.47 12.07
CA GLU A 435 25.41 22.97 10.94
C GLU A 435 25.83 21.84 10.01
N GLU A 436 26.28 20.71 10.55
CA GLU A 436 26.63 19.54 9.76
C GLU A 436 25.42 18.93 9.08
N ALA A 437 24.29 18.83 9.79
CA ALA A 437 23.03 18.34 9.21
C ALA A 437 22.55 19.27 8.08
N ALA A 438 22.56 20.59 8.31
CA ALA A 438 22.18 21.60 7.32
C ALA A 438 23.08 21.56 6.09
N ALA A 439 24.40 21.45 6.28
CA ALA A 439 25.39 21.41 5.20
C ALA A 439 25.17 20.23 4.25
N HIS A 440 24.72 19.08 4.75
CA HIS A 440 24.44 17.89 3.92
C HIS A 440 23.39 18.18 2.83
N PHE A 441 22.35 18.92 3.18
CA PHE A 441 21.28 19.30 2.27
C PHE A 441 21.38 20.74 1.75
N GLU A 442 22.47 21.45 2.03
CA GLU A 442 22.67 22.87 1.69
C GLU A 442 21.54 23.78 2.22
N ILE A 443 21.06 23.52 3.42
CA ILE A 443 20.07 24.35 4.15
C ILE A 443 20.80 25.51 4.83
N ASP A 444 20.13 26.65 5.00
CA ASP A 444 20.67 27.76 5.79
C ASP A 444 20.81 27.36 7.27
N ALA A 445 22.05 27.14 7.71
CA ALA A 445 22.35 26.65 9.05
C ALA A 445 22.03 27.66 10.15
N ASP A 446 22.17 28.95 9.87
CA ASP A 446 21.89 30.00 10.84
C ASP A 446 20.37 30.16 11.05
N GLU A 447 19.60 30.01 9.97
CA GLU A 447 18.14 30.04 10.08
C GLU A 447 17.60 28.75 10.73
N LEU A 448 18.13 27.58 10.36
CA LEU A 448 17.77 26.30 10.99
C LEU A 448 17.97 26.33 12.51
N LYS A 449 19.08 26.93 13.01
CA LYS A 449 19.32 27.11 14.44
C LYS A 449 18.25 27.97 15.09
N LYS A 450 17.91 29.12 14.49
CA LYS A 450 16.86 30.01 15.00
C LYS A 450 15.51 29.29 15.05
N THR A 451 15.21 28.49 14.04
CA THR A 451 14.00 27.67 13.99
C THR A 451 13.96 26.66 15.14
N VAL A 452 15.06 25.96 15.41
CA VAL A 452 15.16 25.01 16.54
C VAL A 452 15.09 25.73 17.90
N GLU A 453 15.78 26.87 18.06
CA GLU A 453 15.71 27.70 19.27
C GLU A 453 14.26 28.17 19.54
N ARG A 454 13.57 28.63 18.49
CA ARG A 454 12.18 29.06 18.55
C ARG A 454 11.25 27.92 18.91
N TRP A 455 11.42 26.74 18.29
CA TRP A 455 10.66 25.52 18.62
C TRP A 455 10.88 25.11 20.08
N ASN A 456 12.12 25.08 20.55
CA ASN A 456 12.43 24.75 21.94
C ASN A 456 11.83 25.77 22.93
N GLN A 457 11.69 27.04 22.52
CA GLN A 457 10.98 28.02 23.32
C GLN A 457 9.48 27.73 23.41
N PHE A 458 8.83 27.32 22.29
CA PHE A 458 7.43 26.86 22.29
C PHE A 458 7.22 25.67 23.21
N ALA A 459 8.15 24.70 23.18
CA ALA A 459 8.08 23.55 24.08
C ALA A 459 8.15 23.95 25.56
N LYS A 460 8.97 24.94 25.93
CA LYS A 460 9.06 25.48 27.29
C LYS A 460 7.80 26.25 27.69
N ASP A 461 7.23 27.00 26.75
CA ASP A 461 6.04 27.81 26.97
C ASP A 461 4.73 27.01 26.92
N GLY A 462 4.81 25.74 26.44
CA GLY A 462 3.68 24.83 26.25
C GLY A 462 2.73 25.25 25.13
N LYS A 463 3.20 26.08 24.16
CA LYS A 463 2.37 26.59 23.08
C LYS A 463 3.18 26.98 21.85
N ASP A 464 2.87 26.38 20.70
CA ASP A 464 3.30 26.81 19.39
C ASP A 464 2.42 27.99 18.91
N THR A 465 3.03 29.16 18.72
CA THR A 465 2.32 30.37 18.23
C THR A 465 2.42 30.56 16.73
N ASP A 466 3.22 29.76 16.03
CA ASP A 466 3.42 29.87 14.59
C ASP A 466 2.35 29.08 13.81
N PHE A 467 2.17 27.81 14.13
CA PHE A 467 1.27 26.91 13.40
C PHE A 467 0.26 26.22 14.32
N ASN A 468 0.28 26.48 15.64
CA ASN A 468 -0.65 25.94 16.61
C ASN A 468 -0.61 24.40 16.66
N TYR A 469 0.59 23.83 16.79
CA TYR A 469 0.84 22.40 16.87
C TYR A 469 -0.13 21.68 17.81
N ARG A 470 -0.76 20.62 17.34
CA ARG A 470 -1.93 20.00 18.01
C ARG A 470 -1.60 18.90 19.00
N ALA A 471 -0.34 18.48 19.11
CA ALA A 471 0.12 17.45 20.03
C ALA A 471 1.04 18.03 21.12
N ASP A 472 1.53 17.17 22.01
CA ASP A 472 2.48 17.56 23.04
C ASP A 472 3.79 18.04 22.43
N LEU A 473 4.25 19.21 22.88
CA LEU A 473 5.49 19.80 22.40
C LEU A 473 6.69 19.07 23.04
N PHE A 474 7.72 18.87 22.24
CA PHE A 474 8.98 18.23 22.62
C PHE A 474 10.16 19.16 22.34
N THR A 475 11.35 18.87 22.90
CA THR A 475 12.54 19.67 22.66
C THR A 475 13.52 19.00 21.71
N ILE A 476 14.24 19.78 20.94
CA ILE A 476 15.36 19.39 20.09
C ILE A 476 16.62 20.08 20.63
N ASP A 477 16.99 19.74 21.90
CA ASP A 477 18.01 20.50 22.64
C ASP A 477 19.44 20.13 22.31
N ALA A 478 19.71 18.87 21.94
CA ALA A 478 21.06 18.36 21.76
C ALA A 478 21.11 17.29 20.66
N GLY A 479 22.24 17.23 19.97
CA GLY A 479 22.55 16.19 19.01
C GLY A 479 22.87 14.83 19.67
N PRO A 480 23.10 13.79 18.85
CA PRO A 480 23.05 13.85 17.38
C PRO A 480 21.67 14.24 16.85
N TYR A 481 21.69 14.96 15.73
CA TYR A 481 20.51 15.36 14.98
C TYR A 481 20.33 14.49 13.76
N TYR A 482 19.07 14.28 13.37
CA TYR A 482 18.71 13.59 12.15
C TYR A 482 17.94 14.54 11.26
N LEU A 483 18.27 14.54 9.97
CA LEU A 483 17.58 15.34 8.96
C LEU A 483 17.30 14.44 7.75
N ASN A 484 16.02 14.32 7.38
CA ASN A 484 15.54 13.48 6.30
C ASN A 484 14.85 14.32 5.23
N SER A 485 15.26 14.17 3.96
CA SER A 485 14.59 14.81 2.83
C SER A 485 13.42 13.99 2.33
N TYR A 486 12.34 14.64 1.88
CA TYR A 486 11.14 13.99 1.37
C TYR A 486 10.42 14.85 0.31
N LYS A 487 9.58 14.18 -0.49
CA LYS A 487 8.65 14.81 -1.45
C LYS A 487 7.28 14.17 -1.38
N PRO A 488 6.21 14.89 -1.73
CA PRO A 488 4.91 14.29 -1.91
C PRO A 488 4.89 13.32 -3.09
N ALA A 489 4.17 12.20 -2.93
CA ALA A 489 3.92 11.24 -4.00
C ALA A 489 2.42 10.89 -4.05
N VAL A 490 1.90 10.52 -5.22
CA VAL A 490 0.53 10.01 -5.35
C VAL A 490 0.36 8.79 -4.46
N HIS A 491 -0.78 8.72 -3.76
CA HIS A 491 -0.98 7.71 -2.72
C HIS A 491 -2.36 7.06 -2.72
N TYR A 492 -3.38 7.73 -3.23
CA TYR A 492 -4.74 7.19 -3.25
C TYR A 492 -5.60 7.95 -4.26
N THR A 493 -6.39 7.24 -5.04
CA THR A 493 -7.38 7.81 -5.94
C THR A 493 -8.77 7.72 -5.29
N MET A 494 -9.37 8.87 -4.90
CA MET A 494 -10.69 8.90 -4.28
C MET A 494 -11.82 8.63 -5.26
N GLY A 495 -11.59 8.92 -6.54
CA GLY A 495 -12.51 8.63 -7.63
C GLY A 495 -12.50 7.15 -8.05
N GLY A 496 -13.62 6.71 -8.59
CA GLY A 496 -13.79 5.33 -9.03
C GLY A 496 -15.20 5.05 -9.55
N LEU A 497 -15.57 3.78 -9.52
CA LEU A 497 -16.92 3.33 -9.87
C LEU A 497 -17.92 3.82 -8.83
N HIS A 498 -19.05 4.36 -9.29
CA HIS A 498 -20.18 4.68 -8.42
C HIS A 498 -20.85 3.39 -7.98
N ILE A 499 -21.06 3.21 -6.68
CA ILE A 499 -21.63 1.99 -6.08
C ILE A 499 -22.79 2.29 -5.15
N THR A 500 -23.65 1.30 -4.93
CA THR A 500 -24.63 1.31 -3.84
C THR A 500 -24.02 0.91 -2.50
N THR A 501 -24.76 1.05 -1.40
CA THR A 501 -24.39 0.52 -0.07
C THR A 501 -24.25 -1.01 -0.05
N ASN A 502 -24.76 -1.71 -1.07
CA ASN A 502 -24.60 -3.15 -1.30
C ASN A 502 -23.40 -3.47 -2.24
N ALA A 503 -22.52 -2.50 -2.52
CA ALA A 503 -21.40 -2.64 -3.43
C ALA A 503 -21.76 -2.92 -4.90
N GLU A 504 -23.02 -2.78 -5.31
CA GLU A 504 -23.46 -2.92 -6.70
C GLU A 504 -22.96 -1.74 -7.53
N VAL A 505 -22.37 -1.98 -8.70
CA VAL A 505 -21.89 -0.92 -9.60
C VAL A 505 -23.07 -0.30 -10.34
N LEU A 506 -23.14 1.03 -10.34
CA LEU A 506 -24.16 1.81 -11.03
C LEU A 506 -23.75 2.17 -12.46
N ASP A 507 -24.70 2.24 -13.35
CA ASP A 507 -24.54 2.84 -14.68
C ASP A 507 -24.81 4.35 -14.64
N GLU A 508 -24.55 5.06 -15.77
CA GLU A 508 -24.77 6.50 -15.89
C GLU A 508 -26.23 6.94 -15.67
N SER A 509 -27.20 6.02 -15.66
CA SER A 509 -28.60 6.31 -15.31
C SER A 509 -28.90 6.15 -13.82
N GLY A 510 -27.94 5.68 -13.04
CA GLY A 510 -28.08 5.35 -11.62
C GLY A 510 -28.71 3.97 -11.35
N ALA A 511 -28.82 3.12 -12.38
CA ALA A 511 -29.29 1.74 -12.20
C ALA A 511 -28.12 0.79 -11.94
N ALA A 512 -28.34 -0.19 -11.05
CA ALA A 512 -27.33 -1.23 -10.80
C ALA A 512 -27.10 -2.10 -12.05
N ILE A 513 -25.85 -2.35 -12.40
CA ILE A 513 -25.47 -3.29 -13.46
C ILE A 513 -25.55 -4.70 -12.88
N PRO A 514 -26.50 -5.56 -13.34
CA PRO A 514 -26.71 -6.86 -12.72
C PRO A 514 -25.47 -7.75 -12.78
N GLY A 515 -25.12 -8.38 -11.65
CA GLY A 515 -23.98 -9.29 -11.54
C GLY A 515 -22.62 -8.58 -11.44
N LEU A 516 -22.58 -7.24 -11.31
CA LEU A 516 -21.33 -6.48 -11.17
C LEU A 516 -21.26 -5.77 -9.81
N TYR A 517 -20.20 -6.05 -9.07
CA TYR A 517 -19.90 -5.45 -7.76
C TYR A 517 -18.51 -4.83 -7.76
N ALA A 518 -18.27 -3.86 -6.86
CA ALA A 518 -16.94 -3.26 -6.70
C ALA A 518 -16.66 -2.94 -5.22
N ALA A 519 -15.40 -3.11 -4.81
CA ALA A 519 -14.96 -2.84 -3.45
C ALA A 519 -13.52 -2.32 -3.40
N GLY A 520 -13.22 -1.53 -2.38
CA GLY A 520 -11.93 -0.89 -2.20
C GLY A 520 -11.75 0.32 -3.10
N GLU A 521 -10.50 0.66 -3.42
CA GLU A 521 -10.14 1.91 -4.09
C GLU A 521 -10.72 2.05 -5.51
N VAL A 522 -11.06 0.94 -6.19
CA VAL A 522 -11.74 0.97 -7.49
C VAL A 522 -13.14 1.59 -7.43
N ALA A 523 -13.75 1.64 -6.22
CA ALA A 523 -15.05 2.23 -5.97
C ALA A 523 -14.89 3.63 -5.35
N GLY A 524 -15.46 4.64 -5.99
CA GLY A 524 -15.37 6.06 -5.63
C GLY A 524 -16.43 6.53 -4.63
N HIS A 525 -16.49 7.86 -4.45
CA HIS A 525 -17.51 8.61 -3.70
C HIS A 525 -17.57 8.34 -2.19
N LYS A 526 -16.55 7.71 -1.61
CA LYS A 526 -16.48 7.36 -0.18
C LYS A 526 -15.59 8.29 0.63
N MET A 527 -14.53 8.81 0.03
CA MET A 527 -13.47 9.54 0.73
C MET A 527 -13.49 11.05 0.50
N GLY A 528 -14.41 11.53 -0.35
CA GLY A 528 -14.48 12.93 -0.73
C GLY A 528 -13.21 13.43 -1.42
N THR A 529 -12.75 14.63 -1.07
CA THR A 529 -11.56 15.24 -1.69
C THR A 529 -10.24 14.75 -1.08
N ASN A 530 -10.28 14.15 0.11
CA ASN A 530 -9.10 13.74 0.86
C ASN A 530 -9.42 12.60 1.84
N ARG A 531 -8.72 11.49 1.71
CA ARG A 531 -8.88 10.31 2.57
C ARG A 531 -8.09 10.46 3.88
N LEU A 532 -8.77 10.26 5.01
CA LEU A 532 -8.12 10.19 6.32
C LEU A 532 -7.27 8.92 6.44
N GLY A 533 -6.15 9.01 7.18
CA GLY A 533 -5.30 7.86 7.49
C GLY A 533 -6.12 6.70 8.07
N SER A 534 -5.72 5.45 7.81
CA SER A 534 -6.37 4.22 8.29
C SER A 534 -7.81 3.93 7.77
N CYS A 535 -8.48 4.90 7.11
CA CYS A 535 -9.83 4.71 6.59
C CYS A 535 -9.88 3.81 5.34
N SER A 536 -8.79 3.69 4.56
CA SER A 536 -8.77 2.76 3.42
C SER A 536 -8.87 1.30 3.86
N MET A 537 -8.21 0.91 4.96
CA MET A 537 -8.35 -0.45 5.50
C MET A 537 -9.77 -0.71 6.02
N ALA A 538 -10.39 0.28 6.67
CA ALA A 538 -11.79 0.19 7.07
C ALA A 538 -12.72 -0.05 5.87
N ASP A 539 -12.50 0.68 4.75
CA ASP A 539 -13.24 0.55 3.52
C ASP A 539 -13.06 -0.83 2.85
N ILE A 540 -11.79 -1.21 2.54
CA ILE A 540 -11.52 -2.41 1.74
C ILE A 540 -12.03 -3.68 2.38
N TYR A 541 -11.94 -3.80 3.70
CA TYR A 541 -12.45 -4.99 4.40
C TYR A 541 -13.95 -4.94 4.65
N THR A 542 -14.55 -3.75 4.78
CA THR A 542 -16.00 -3.62 4.93
C THR A 542 -16.70 -3.86 3.59
N PHE A 543 -16.38 -3.08 2.56
CA PHE A 543 -17.01 -3.26 1.25
C PHE A 543 -16.56 -4.53 0.53
N GLY A 544 -15.34 -5.02 0.76
CA GLY A 544 -14.91 -6.32 0.23
C GLY A 544 -15.81 -7.46 0.70
N ARG A 545 -16.11 -7.51 2.01
CA ARG A 545 -17.02 -8.51 2.58
C ARG A 545 -18.46 -8.34 2.07
N ILE A 546 -18.95 -7.10 2.00
CA ILE A 546 -20.28 -6.81 1.43
C ILE A 546 -20.35 -7.28 -0.02
N ALA A 547 -19.38 -6.94 -0.86
CA ALA A 547 -19.37 -7.34 -2.27
C ALA A 547 -19.34 -8.86 -2.43
N GLY A 548 -18.54 -9.57 -1.60
CA GLY A 548 -18.50 -11.02 -1.60
C GLY A 548 -19.82 -11.67 -1.21
N ASP A 549 -20.47 -11.15 -0.16
CA ASP A 549 -21.78 -11.63 0.31
C ASP A 549 -22.87 -11.35 -0.74
N GLN A 550 -22.95 -10.14 -1.28
CA GLN A 550 -23.94 -9.77 -2.29
C GLN A 550 -23.75 -10.54 -3.59
N ALA A 551 -22.50 -10.75 -4.05
CA ALA A 551 -22.23 -11.60 -5.20
C ALA A 551 -22.66 -13.04 -4.96
N ALA A 552 -22.40 -13.60 -3.77
CA ALA A 552 -22.85 -14.95 -3.40
C ALA A 552 -24.37 -15.06 -3.36
N ASN A 553 -25.07 -14.06 -2.81
CA ASN A 553 -26.54 -14.02 -2.76
C ASN A 553 -27.17 -13.91 -4.15
N PHE A 554 -26.58 -13.11 -5.05
CA PHE A 554 -27.04 -12.96 -6.43
C PHE A 554 -26.97 -14.29 -7.21
N VAL A 555 -25.96 -15.07 -6.94
CA VAL A 555 -25.74 -16.38 -7.59
C VAL A 555 -26.76 -17.44 -7.14
N GLY A 556 -27.31 -17.34 -5.94
CA GLY A 556 -28.34 -18.22 -5.36
C GLY A 556 -27.78 -19.38 -4.56
#